data_517eb03dea47475cd65c1ba02c206412
#
_entry.id   517eb03dea47475cd65c1ba02c206412
#
_cell.length_a   1.000
_cell.length_b   1.000
_cell.length_c   1.000
_cell.angle_alpha   90.00
_cell.angle_beta   90.00
_cell.angle_gamma   90.00
#
_symmetry.space_group_name_H-M   'P 1'
#
loop_
_entity.id
_entity.type
_entity.pdbx_description
1 polymer ?
#
loop_
_entity_poly.entity_id
_entity_poly.type
_entity_poly.pdbx_seq_one_letter_code
_entity_poly.pdbx_strand_id
1 'polypeptide(L)'
;MEKKPFVTREQLEEIKKTYPTPFHLYDEKGIRENGERLMRAFSWNKGFREYFAVKATPNPFVIDILKKLGCGVDCSSLTELMMAKAMKYDGEKIMFSSNDTPPEEFKMAAELGAIINLDDFTHIDFLEKTIGYIPETISCRYNPGGLFKISNDIMDNPGDAKYGMTTEQLFEAFRVLKAKGAKHFGIHAFLASNTVTNEYYPMLAKVLFEVAVKLKEETGADIKFINLSGGVGIPYRPDQEPNDIFAIGEGVRKVYEEVLVPAGMGDVALYTEMGRFMLAPYGCLVTTAIHEKHTYKEYIGVDACAVNLMRPAMYGAYHHITVMGKENEPCDHKYDVTGSLCENNDKFAIDRMLPKIDMGDILVIHDTGAHGFSMGYNYNGKLRSAELLLKEDGSVEMIRRAETPKDYFATFDFC
;
A
#
# COMPACT_ATOMS: atom_id res chain seq x y z
N MET A 1 7.49 -19.09 -7.70
CA MET A 1 8.38 -18.22 -8.55
C MET A 1 9.68 -17.97 -7.82
N GLU A 2 10.82 -18.12 -8.50
CA GLU A 2 12.14 -17.85 -7.90
C GLU A 2 12.25 -16.37 -7.52
N LYS A 3 12.63 -16.08 -6.28
CA LYS A 3 12.85 -14.72 -5.80
C LYS A 3 14.30 -14.31 -6.11
N LYS A 4 14.46 -13.34 -7.01
CA LYS A 4 15.77 -12.80 -7.38
C LYS A 4 15.88 -11.34 -6.98
N PRO A 5 16.98 -10.92 -6.35
CA PRO A 5 17.25 -9.51 -6.13
C PRO A 5 17.33 -8.77 -7.49
N PHE A 6 16.83 -7.53 -7.53
CA PHE A 6 17.00 -6.65 -8.70
C PHE A 6 18.36 -5.93 -8.72
N VAL A 7 19.22 -6.24 -7.77
CA VAL A 7 20.54 -5.66 -7.57
C VAL A 7 21.56 -6.78 -7.36
N THR A 8 22.79 -6.61 -7.86
CA THR A 8 23.86 -7.60 -7.69
C THR A 8 24.65 -7.35 -6.39
N ARG A 9 25.44 -8.36 -5.99
CA ARG A 9 26.35 -8.23 -4.84
C ARG A 9 27.35 -7.10 -5.03
N GLU A 10 27.96 -7.01 -6.21
CA GLU A 10 28.96 -6.00 -6.54
C GLU A 10 28.36 -4.58 -6.46
N GLN A 11 27.12 -4.40 -6.94
CA GLN A 11 26.41 -3.14 -6.83
C GLN A 11 26.17 -2.78 -5.34
N LEU A 12 25.74 -3.75 -4.53
CA LEU A 12 25.52 -3.50 -3.09
C LEU A 12 26.83 -3.20 -2.35
N GLU A 13 27.92 -3.85 -2.68
CA GLU A 13 29.24 -3.54 -2.11
C GLU A 13 29.70 -2.13 -2.48
N GLU A 14 29.41 -1.66 -3.70
CA GLU A 14 29.68 -0.28 -4.09
C GLU A 14 28.79 0.73 -3.38
N ILE A 15 27.48 0.46 -3.29
CA ILE A 15 26.52 1.29 -2.56
C ILE A 15 26.93 1.44 -1.10
N LYS A 16 27.36 0.35 -0.45
CA LYS A 16 27.80 0.33 0.97
C LYS A 16 29.00 1.23 1.25
N LYS A 17 29.84 1.54 0.28
CA LYS A 17 30.96 2.48 0.48
C LYS A 17 30.48 3.89 0.79
N THR A 18 29.31 4.26 0.29
CA THR A 18 28.70 5.60 0.50
C THR A 18 27.58 5.55 1.54
N TYR A 19 26.76 4.51 1.50
CA TYR A 19 25.57 4.36 2.35
C TYR A 19 25.69 3.08 3.19
N PRO A 20 25.98 3.17 4.48
CA PRO A 20 26.08 1.99 5.34
C PRO A 20 24.71 1.31 5.49
N THR A 21 24.72 -0.01 5.64
CA THR A 21 23.52 -0.79 6.01
C THR A 21 23.10 -0.48 7.46
N PRO A 22 21.79 -0.65 7.81
CA PRO A 22 20.72 -1.05 6.92
C PRO A 22 20.19 0.13 6.09
N PHE A 23 19.65 -0.18 4.90
CA PHE A 23 18.89 0.78 4.10
C PHE A 23 17.81 0.09 3.29
N HIS A 24 16.73 0.81 2.96
CA HIS A 24 15.77 0.37 1.94
C HIS A 24 16.28 0.80 0.56
N LEU A 25 16.14 -0.09 -0.41
CA LEU A 25 16.50 0.17 -1.81
C LEU A 25 15.28 -0.08 -2.69
N TYR A 26 14.95 0.89 -3.55
CA TYR A 26 13.84 0.80 -4.51
C TYR A 26 14.37 0.74 -5.93
N ASP A 27 13.68 -0.01 -6.80
CA ASP A 27 13.97 -0.16 -8.23
C ASP A 27 13.07 0.77 -9.07
N GLU A 28 13.62 1.88 -9.56
CA GLU A 28 12.88 2.86 -10.39
C GLU A 28 12.26 2.20 -11.62
N LYS A 29 13.04 1.38 -12.32
CA LYS A 29 12.60 0.71 -13.54
C LYS A 29 11.44 -0.25 -13.29
N GLY A 30 11.59 -1.11 -12.28
CA GLY A 30 10.55 -2.07 -11.92
C GLY A 30 9.24 -1.40 -11.51
N ILE A 31 9.31 -0.31 -10.73
CA ILE A 31 8.15 0.50 -10.32
C ILE A 31 7.44 1.07 -11.55
N ARG A 32 8.19 1.70 -12.47
CA ARG A 32 7.64 2.29 -13.68
C ARG A 32 6.97 1.24 -14.57
N GLU A 33 7.67 0.16 -14.87
CA GLU A 33 7.15 -0.91 -15.73
C GLU A 33 5.88 -1.57 -15.15
N ASN A 34 5.83 -1.75 -13.83
CA ASN A 34 4.65 -2.30 -13.18
C ASN A 34 3.47 -1.34 -13.21
N GLY A 35 3.70 -0.04 -13.00
CA GLY A 35 2.68 0.98 -13.16
C GLY A 35 2.12 1.03 -14.58
N GLU A 36 2.98 0.96 -15.60
CA GLU A 36 2.57 0.87 -17.01
C GLU A 36 1.72 -0.39 -17.29
N ARG A 37 2.06 -1.52 -16.68
CA ARG A 37 1.27 -2.76 -16.80
C ARG A 37 -0.14 -2.60 -16.24
N LEU A 38 -0.27 -1.99 -15.05
CA LEU A 38 -1.57 -1.71 -14.46
C LEU A 38 -2.41 -0.79 -15.36
N MET A 39 -1.84 0.33 -15.81
CA MET A 39 -2.55 1.27 -16.68
C MET A 39 -3.03 0.61 -17.98
N ARG A 40 -2.22 -0.28 -18.58
CA ARG A 40 -2.62 -1.05 -19.77
C ARG A 40 -3.72 -2.06 -19.49
N ALA A 41 -3.69 -2.75 -18.34
CA ALA A 41 -4.67 -3.76 -17.98
C ALA A 41 -6.10 -3.19 -17.85
N PHE A 42 -6.22 -1.92 -17.49
CA PHE A 42 -7.50 -1.22 -17.32
C PHE A 42 -7.78 -0.17 -18.41
N SER A 43 -6.97 -0.09 -19.46
CA SER A 43 -7.10 0.92 -20.54
C SER A 43 -8.42 0.83 -21.34
N TRP A 44 -9.16 -0.27 -21.21
CA TRP A 44 -10.48 -0.44 -21.80
C TRP A 44 -11.54 0.48 -21.14
N ASN A 45 -11.38 0.89 -19.88
CA ASN A 45 -12.21 1.89 -19.22
C ASN A 45 -11.60 3.28 -19.41
N LYS A 46 -12.27 4.13 -20.19
CA LYS A 46 -11.75 5.47 -20.56
C LYS A 46 -11.57 6.40 -19.37
N GLY A 47 -12.31 6.17 -18.28
CA GLY A 47 -12.24 6.96 -17.06
C GLY A 47 -11.29 6.38 -16.01
N PHE A 48 -10.61 5.26 -16.31
CA PHE A 48 -9.74 4.58 -15.34
C PHE A 48 -8.69 5.52 -14.74
N ARG A 49 -8.55 5.45 -13.41
CA ARG A 49 -7.48 6.13 -12.67
C ARG A 49 -6.95 5.22 -11.57
N GLU A 50 -5.64 5.16 -11.48
CA GLU A 50 -4.97 4.63 -10.28
C GLU A 50 -4.67 5.79 -9.35
N TYR A 51 -5.08 5.68 -8.09
CA TYR A 51 -4.70 6.55 -6.99
C TYR A 51 -3.74 5.79 -6.09
N PHE A 52 -2.45 6.05 -6.23
CA PHE A 52 -1.47 5.35 -5.41
C PHE A 52 -1.71 5.59 -3.91
N ALA A 53 -1.89 4.51 -3.14
CA ALA A 53 -2.08 4.59 -1.69
C ALA A 53 -0.79 5.07 -1.00
N VAL A 54 -0.76 6.35 -0.62
CA VAL A 54 0.46 7.01 -0.06
C VAL A 54 0.99 6.29 1.16
N LYS A 55 0.11 5.77 2.03
CA LYS A 55 0.48 4.98 3.22
C LYS A 55 1.40 3.78 2.93
N ALA A 56 1.36 3.26 1.72
CA ALA A 56 2.21 2.12 1.35
C ALA A 56 3.69 2.51 1.32
N THR A 57 4.00 3.69 0.77
CA THR A 57 5.36 4.22 0.70
C THR A 57 5.30 5.76 0.57
N PRO A 58 5.22 6.48 1.70
CA PRO A 58 5.08 7.94 1.71
C PRO A 58 6.43 8.61 1.42
N ASN A 59 6.92 8.45 0.19
CA ASN A 59 8.16 9.03 -0.28
C ASN A 59 7.91 9.77 -1.61
N PRO A 60 8.11 11.10 -1.67
CA PRO A 60 7.77 11.90 -2.85
C PRO A 60 8.57 11.51 -4.09
N PHE A 61 9.80 11.02 -3.96
CA PHE A 61 10.61 10.57 -5.10
C PHE A 61 10.03 9.30 -5.75
N VAL A 62 9.56 8.37 -4.92
CA VAL A 62 8.89 7.14 -5.40
C VAL A 62 7.54 7.47 -6.02
N ILE A 63 6.75 8.33 -5.36
CA ILE A 63 5.43 8.76 -5.86
C ILE A 63 5.56 9.53 -7.18
N ASP A 64 6.65 10.29 -7.40
CA ASP A 64 6.89 11.03 -8.63
C ASP A 64 7.04 10.12 -9.86
N ILE A 65 7.56 8.91 -9.69
CA ILE A 65 7.62 7.89 -10.76
C ILE A 65 6.20 7.56 -11.24
N LEU A 66 5.28 7.32 -10.30
CA LEU A 66 3.87 6.99 -10.58
C LEU A 66 3.10 8.22 -11.09
N LYS A 67 3.40 9.41 -10.58
CA LYS A 67 2.83 10.67 -11.07
C LYS A 67 3.12 10.88 -12.55
N LYS A 68 4.33 10.58 -13.01
CA LYS A 68 4.71 10.65 -14.44
C LYS A 68 3.91 9.69 -15.32
N LEU A 69 3.36 8.62 -14.77
CA LEU A 69 2.45 7.70 -15.44
C LEU A 69 0.99 8.17 -15.43
N GLY A 70 0.69 9.30 -14.78
CA GLY A 70 -0.67 9.83 -14.66
C GLY A 70 -1.45 9.36 -13.44
N CYS A 71 -0.83 8.64 -12.52
CA CYS A 71 -1.48 8.23 -11.27
C CYS A 71 -1.80 9.43 -10.38
N GLY A 72 -2.97 9.39 -9.75
CA GLY A 72 -3.31 10.22 -8.60
C GLY A 72 -2.72 9.66 -7.30
N VAL A 73 -3.15 10.23 -6.17
CA VAL A 73 -2.77 9.76 -4.84
C VAL A 73 -4.01 9.55 -3.97
N ASP A 74 -4.02 8.44 -3.22
CA ASP A 74 -4.96 8.22 -2.11
C ASP A 74 -4.27 8.58 -0.80
N CYS A 75 -4.79 9.62 -0.13
CA CYS A 75 -4.30 10.14 1.13
C CYS A 75 -5.23 9.73 2.28
N SER A 76 -4.65 9.38 3.42
CA SER A 76 -5.40 8.94 4.62
C SER A 76 -5.11 9.79 5.86
N SER A 77 -4.34 10.87 5.74
CA SER A 77 -3.98 11.75 6.85
C SER A 77 -3.60 13.15 6.39
N LEU A 78 -3.55 14.08 7.37
CA LEU A 78 -3.11 15.45 7.13
C LEU A 78 -1.73 15.53 6.47
N THR A 79 -0.77 14.76 6.97
CA THR A 79 0.61 14.80 6.46
C THR A 79 0.73 14.22 5.04
N GLU A 80 -0.10 13.25 4.68
CA GLU A 80 -0.17 12.74 3.30
C GLU A 80 -0.80 13.78 2.35
N LEU A 81 -1.85 14.50 2.79
CA LEU A 81 -2.41 15.64 2.05
C LEU A 81 -1.39 16.78 1.88
N MET A 82 -0.61 17.09 2.91
CA MET A 82 0.48 18.08 2.82
C MET A 82 1.55 17.65 1.81
N MET A 83 1.89 16.36 1.78
CA MET A 83 2.81 15.81 0.79
C MET A 83 2.23 15.92 -0.62
N ALA A 84 0.97 15.57 -0.82
CA ALA A 84 0.28 15.72 -2.10
C ALA A 84 0.32 17.19 -2.59
N LYS A 85 0.04 18.15 -1.69
CA LYS A 85 0.16 19.59 -1.98
C LYS A 85 1.58 19.99 -2.39
N ALA A 86 2.59 19.55 -1.62
CA ALA A 86 4.00 19.84 -1.94
C ALA A 86 4.41 19.25 -3.29
N MET A 87 3.87 18.10 -3.66
CA MET A 87 4.05 17.47 -4.96
C MET A 87 3.19 18.06 -6.08
N LYS A 88 2.39 19.11 -5.80
CA LYS A 88 1.50 19.77 -6.75
C LYS A 88 0.43 18.82 -7.33
N TYR A 89 -0.14 18.00 -6.49
CA TYR A 89 -1.42 17.36 -6.77
C TYR A 89 -2.53 18.30 -6.33
N ASP A 90 -3.64 18.29 -7.07
CA ASP A 90 -4.80 19.12 -6.81
C ASP A 90 -6.08 18.48 -7.37
N GLY A 91 -7.22 18.90 -6.80
CA GLY A 91 -8.53 18.49 -7.26
C GLY A 91 -8.72 16.98 -7.25
N GLU A 92 -9.37 16.50 -8.30
CA GLU A 92 -9.71 15.08 -8.46
C GLU A 92 -8.50 14.15 -8.68
N LYS A 93 -7.28 14.65 -8.64
CA LYS A 93 -6.07 13.83 -8.60
C LYS A 93 -5.75 13.33 -7.19
N ILE A 94 -6.48 13.81 -6.20
CA ILE A 94 -6.36 13.38 -4.81
C ILE A 94 -7.66 12.69 -4.41
N MET A 95 -7.57 11.41 -4.03
CA MET A 95 -8.59 10.72 -3.25
C MET A 95 -8.22 10.89 -1.78
N PHE A 96 -9.21 11.21 -0.93
CA PHE A 96 -9.00 11.26 0.50
C PHE A 96 -9.89 10.22 1.18
N SER A 97 -9.28 9.11 1.59
CA SER A 97 -9.93 7.97 2.25
C SER A 97 -9.36 7.80 3.65
N SER A 98 -10.04 8.35 4.63
CA SER A 98 -9.70 8.25 6.06
C SER A 98 -10.83 7.55 6.82
N ASN A 99 -10.62 7.22 8.09
CA ASN A 99 -11.61 6.54 8.92
C ASN A 99 -12.18 7.52 9.97
N ASP A 100 -11.67 7.50 11.18
CA ASP A 100 -12.08 8.43 12.25
C ASP A 100 -11.46 9.82 12.01
N THR A 101 -11.95 10.51 10.99
CA THR A 101 -11.31 11.69 10.36
C THR A 101 -11.36 12.93 11.24
N PRO A 102 -10.22 13.51 11.65
CA PRO A 102 -10.18 14.79 12.37
C PRO A 102 -10.64 15.97 11.49
N PRO A 103 -11.15 17.07 12.11
CA PRO A 103 -11.65 18.22 11.36
C PRO A 103 -10.61 18.87 10.43
N GLU A 104 -9.35 18.95 10.86
CA GLU A 104 -8.26 19.54 10.07
C GLU A 104 -7.96 18.77 8.78
N GLU A 105 -8.17 17.47 8.77
CA GLU A 105 -7.99 16.64 7.58
C GLU A 105 -9.09 16.90 6.55
N PHE A 106 -10.35 16.99 6.97
CA PHE A 106 -11.45 17.39 6.08
C PHE A 106 -11.26 18.79 5.51
N LYS A 107 -10.80 19.76 6.34
CA LYS A 107 -10.50 21.12 5.87
C LYS A 107 -9.42 21.11 4.80
N MET A 108 -8.32 20.39 5.04
CA MET A 108 -7.22 20.31 4.07
C MET A 108 -7.63 19.59 2.79
N ALA A 109 -8.39 18.49 2.88
CA ALA A 109 -8.91 17.79 1.72
C ALA A 109 -9.82 18.68 0.87
N ALA A 110 -10.73 19.42 1.51
CA ALA A 110 -11.62 20.38 0.86
C ALA A 110 -10.84 21.55 0.23
N GLU A 111 -9.84 22.11 0.91
CA GLU A 111 -8.96 23.17 0.38
C GLU A 111 -8.24 22.73 -0.90
N LEU A 112 -7.81 21.49 -0.96
CA LEU A 112 -7.14 20.90 -2.12
C LEU A 112 -8.12 20.51 -3.24
N GLY A 113 -9.42 20.54 -2.99
CA GLY A 113 -10.45 20.06 -3.91
C GLY A 113 -10.42 18.54 -4.11
N ALA A 114 -9.89 17.81 -3.13
CA ALA A 114 -9.80 16.34 -3.17
C ALA A 114 -11.19 15.69 -3.19
N ILE A 115 -11.30 14.52 -3.80
CA ILE A 115 -12.48 13.68 -3.68
C ILE A 115 -12.49 13.08 -2.28
N ILE A 116 -13.45 13.50 -1.45
CA ILE A 116 -13.62 13.00 -0.09
C ILE A 116 -14.44 11.71 -0.12
N ASN A 117 -13.91 10.65 0.48
CA ASN A 117 -14.59 9.37 0.66
C ASN A 117 -15.02 9.23 2.13
N LEU A 118 -16.33 9.27 2.37
CA LEU A 118 -16.89 9.15 3.71
C LEU A 118 -16.93 7.69 4.16
N ASP A 119 -16.34 7.42 5.29
CA ASP A 119 -16.25 6.08 5.86
C ASP A 119 -17.52 5.66 6.60
N ASP A 120 -18.24 6.61 7.22
CA ASP A 120 -19.44 6.36 8.01
C ASP A 120 -20.54 7.40 7.73
N PHE A 121 -21.79 7.01 7.97
CA PHE A 121 -22.95 7.87 7.78
C PHE A 121 -22.90 9.15 8.65
N THR A 122 -22.39 9.05 9.88
CA THR A 122 -22.27 10.20 10.79
C THR A 122 -21.26 11.24 10.32
N HIS A 123 -20.35 10.86 9.42
CA HIS A 123 -19.38 11.79 8.83
C HIS A 123 -20.02 12.84 7.92
N ILE A 124 -21.25 12.63 7.43
CA ILE A 124 -21.95 13.61 6.58
C ILE A 124 -22.16 14.93 7.31
N ASP A 125 -22.80 14.87 8.47
CA ASP A 125 -23.07 16.07 9.28
C ASP A 125 -21.77 16.66 9.88
N PHE A 126 -20.82 15.78 10.22
CA PHE A 126 -19.51 16.21 10.71
C PHE A 126 -18.73 16.98 9.63
N LEU A 127 -18.71 16.49 8.40
CA LEU A 127 -18.09 17.16 7.25
C LEU A 127 -18.75 18.52 7.00
N GLU A 128 -20.09 18.56 6.85
CA GLU A 128 -20.81 19.79 6.59
C GLU A 128 -20.56 20.84 7.70
N LYS A 129 -20.61 20.43 8.96
CA LYS A 129 -20.30 21.30 10.10
C LYS A 129 -18.84 21.81 10.07
N THR A 130 -17.91 20.98 9.58
CA THR A 130 -16.48 21.29 9.59
C THR A 130 -16.06 22.26 8.49
N ILE A 131 -16.60 22.07 7.26
CA ILE A 131 -16.22 22.90 6.10
C ILE A 131 -17.31 23.84 5.63
N GLY A 132 -18.53 23.72 6.15
CA GLY A 132 -19.67 24.62 5.87
C GLY A 132 -20.52 24.23 4.66
N TYR A 133 -20.20 23.16 3.95
CA TYR A 133 -20.93 22.67 2.77
C TYR A 133 -20.66 21.18 2.53
N ILE A 134 -21.43 20.57 1.61
CA ILE A 134 -21.13 19.26 1.06
C ILE A 134 -20.54 19.43 -0.35
N PRO A 135 -19.37 18.81 -0.65
CA PRO A 135 -18.76 18.89 -1.99
C PRO A 135 -19.70 18.37 -3.08
N GLU A 136 -19.62 18.97 -4.29
CA GLU A 136 -20.41 18.52 -5.43
C GLU A 136 -20.08 17.08 -5.85
N THR A 137 -18.80 16.69 -5.76
CA THR A 137 -18.33 15.31 -5.98
C THR A 137 -17.93 14.70 -4.64
N ILE A 138 -18.56 13.60 -4.28
CA ILE A 138 -18.32 12.91 -3.01
C ILE A 138 -18.43 11.40 -3.17
N SER A 139 -17.71 10.66 -2.36
CA SER A 139 -17.72 9.19 -2.32
C SER A 139 -18.13 8.67 -0.96
N CYS A 140 -18.73 7.50 -0.93
CA CYS A 140 -19.04 6.78 0.29
C CYS A 140 -18.43 5.38 0.26
N ARG A 141 -17.88 4.96 1.39
CA ARG A 141 -17.33 3.63 1.57
C ARG A 141 -18.42 2.64 1.94
N TYR A 142 -18.53 1.61 1.16
CA TYR A 142 -19.49 0.53 1.36
C TYR A 142 -18.87 -0.66 2.09
N ASN A 143 -19.61 -1.22 3.03
CA ASN A 143 -19.32 -2.48 3.69
C ASN A 143 -20.47 -3.46 3.43
N PRO A 144 -20.29 -4.50 2.60
CA PRO A 144 -21.32 -5.48 2.28
C PRO A 144 -21.66 -6.45 3.42
N GLY A 145 -20.96 -6.36 4.56
CA GLY A 145 -21.12 -7.27 5.67
C GLY A 145 -20.76 -8.72 5.30
N GLY A 146 -21.37 -9.67 5.99
CA GLY A 146 -21.10 -11.10 5.80
C GLY A 146 -21.52 -11.70 4.46
N LEU A 147 -22.05 -10.89 3.52
CA LEU A 147 -22.35 -11.32 2.15
C LEU A 147 -21.10 -11.55 1.30
N PHE A 148 -19.97 -10.96 1.69
CA PHE A 148 -18.71 -11.10 1.00
C PHE A 148 -17.72 -11.89 1.88
N LYS A 149 -17.49 -13.15 1.52
CA LYS A 149 -16.61 -14.06 2.29
C LYS A 149 -15.26 -14.22 1.58
N ILE A 150 -14.31 -13.41 1.97
CA ILE A 150 -12.88 -13.67 1.72
C ILE A 150 -12.17 -13.35 3.01
N SER A 151 -11.69 -14.36 3.71
CA SER A 151 -10.80 -14.16 4.87
C SER A 151 -9.35 -14.29 4.42
N ASN A 152 -8.52 -13.39 4.88
CA ASN A 152 -7.08 -13.57 4.96
C ASN A 152 -6.62 -13.12 6.35
N ASP A 153 -5.44 -13.54 6.76
CA ASP A 153 -4.89 -13.27 8.11
C ASP A 153 -4.59 -11.79 8.40
N ILE A 154 -4.90 -10.88 7.48
CA ILE A 154 -4.56 -9.44 7.57
C ILE A 154 -5.80 -8.59 7.82
N MET A 155 -6.98 -9.06 7.41
CA MET A 155 -8.25 -8.34 7.57
C MET A 155 -9.35 -9.27 8.08
N ASP A 156 -10.17 -8.74 8.98
CA ASP A 156 -11.38 -9.39 9.45
C ASP A 156 -12.41 -9.56 8.33
N ASN A 157 -13.38 -10.45 8.56
CA ASN A 157 -14.55 -10.51 7.70
C ASN A 157 -15.21 -9.12 7.63
N PRO A 158 -15.82 -8.72 6.49
CA PRO A 158 -16.42 -7.40 6.36
C PRO A 158 -17.41 -7.02 7.47
N GLY A 159 -18.11 -8.00 8.06
CA GLY A 159 -19.01 -7.76 9.20
C GLY A 159 -18.30 -7.37 10.51
N ASP A 160 -17.03 -7.72 10.65
CA ASP A 160 -16.20 -7.41 11.82
C ASP A 160 -15.25 -6.23 11.57
N ALA A 161 -15.15 -5.78 10.31
CA ALA A 161 -14.29 -4.66 9.94
C ALA A 161 -14.86 -3.32 10.42
N LYS A 162 -13.98 -2.44 10.92
CA LYS A 162 -14.38 -1.09 11.39
C LYS A 162 -14.74 -0.10 10.28
N TYR A 163 -14.81 -0.52 9.03
CA TYR A 163 -14.86 0.34 7.86
C TYR A 163 -16.18 0.25 7.12
N GLY A 164 -16.69 1.42 6.71
CA GLY A 164 -17.71 1.54 5.70
C GLY A 164 -19.14 1.41 6.20
N MET A 165 -20.06 1.91 5.41
CA MET A 165 -21.51 1.96 5.66
C MET A 165 -22.17 0.63 5.29
N THR A 166 -23.15 0.20 6.08
CA THR A 166 -24.04 -0.91 5.68
C THR A 166 -24.83 -0.53 4.42
N THR A 167 -25.51 -1.51 3.82
CA THR A 167 -26.35 -1.26 2.64
C THR A 167 -27.39 -0.18 2.91
N GLU A 168 -28.10 -0.26 4.03
CA GLU A 168 -29.14 0.70 4.42
C GLU A 168 -28.56 2.10 4.63
N GLN A 169 -27.43 2.17 5.34
CA GLN A 169 -26.73 3.45 5.58
C GLN A 169 -26.24 4.07 4.27
N LEU A 170 -25.69 3.29 3.35
CA LEU A 170 -25.21 3.77 2.07
C LEU A 170 -26.32 4.41 1.23
N PHE A 171 -27.48 3.73 1.13
CA PHE A 171 -28.63 4.24 0.38
C PHE A 171 -29.17 5.53 1.00
N GLU A 172 -29.26 5.60 2.32
CA GLU A 172 -29.68 6.80 3.02
C GLU A 172 -28.65 7.93 2.89
N ALA A 173 -27.34 7.62 2.97
CA ALA A 173 -26.27 8.58 2.76
C ALA A 173 -26.39 9.27 1.39
N PHE A 174 -26.67 8.51 0.34
CA PHE A 174 -26.83 9.07 -1.01
C PHE A 174 -28.03 10.01 -1.10
N ARG A 175 -29.17 9.67 -0.45
CA ARG A 175 -30.35 10.55 -0.39
C ARG A 175 -30.04 11.85 0.36
N VAL A 176 -29.40 11.74 1.53
CA VAL A 176 -29.04 12.90 2.38
C VAL A 176 -28.02 13.79 1.67
N LEU A 177 -26.94 13.22 1.12
CA LEU A 177 -25.91 13.97 0.40
C LEU A 177 -26.48 14.70 -0.81
N LYS A 178 -27.37 14.04 -1.58
CA LYS A 178 -28.04 14.66 -2.72
C LYS A 178 -28.93 15.84 -2.26
N ALA A 179 -29.67 15.67 -1.18
CA ALA A 179 -30.50 16.75 -0.61
C ALA A 179 -29.64 17.93 -0.09
N LYS A 180 -28.40 17.66 0.37
CA LYS A 180 -27.43 18.66 0.81
C LYS A 180 -26.61 19.27 -0.33
N GLY A 181 -26.84 18.90 -1.59
CA GLY A 181 -26.26 19.55 -2.79
C GLY A 181 -25.19 18.78 -3.52
N ALA A 182 -24.86 17.55 -3.11
CA ALA A 182 -23.98 16.68 -3.90
C ALA A 182 -24.62 16.35 -5.27
N LYS A 183 -23.81 16.39 -6.32
CA LYS A 183 -24.25 16.18 -7.72
C LYS A 183 -23.68 14.90 -8.30
N HIS A 184 -22.43 14.59 -7.99
CA HIS A 184 -21.66 13.48 -8.53
C HIS A 184 -21.21 12.56 -7.41
N PHE A 185 -21.42 11.27 -7.60
CA PHE A 185 -21.23 10.29 -6.55
C PHE A 185 -20.21 9.24 -6.95
N GLY A 186 -19.41 8.83 -5.96
CA GLY A 186 -18.58 7.65 -6.03
C GLY A 186 -18.99 6.59 -5.01
N ILE A 187 -18.68 5.35 -5.31
CA ILE A 187 -18.78 4.22 -4.37
C ILE A 187 -17.39 3.64 -4.20
N HIS A 188 -17.01 3.37 -2.98
CA HIS A 188 -15.71 2.81 -2.62
C HIS A 188 -15.90 1.57 -1.74
N ALA A 189 -15.06 0.55 -1.86
CA ALA A 189 -14.96 -0.53 -0.88
C ALA A 189 -13.53 -1.07 -0.80
N PHE A 190 -13.09 -1.34 0.42
CA PHE A 190 -11.82 -2.00 0.69
C PHE A 190 -12.07 -3.19 1.63
N LEU A 191 -12.10 -4.40 1.09
CA LEU A 191 -12.57 -5.60 1.78
C LEU A 191 -11.48 -6.62 2.08
N ALA A 192 -10.32 -6.52 1.46
CA ALA A 192 -9.21 -7.43 1.68
C ALA A 192 -7.85 -6.76 1.40
N SER A 193 -6.79 -7.35 1.93
CA SER A 193 -5.41 -6.93 1.69
C SER A 193 -4.57 -8.16 1.37
N ASN A 194 -3.68 -8.03 0.38
CA ASN A 194 -2.79 -9.09 -0.09
C ASN A 194 -3.50 -10.37 -0.56
N THR A 195 -4.53 -10.23 -1.36
CA THR A 195 -5.20 -11.37 -2.03
C THR A 195 -4.36 -11.86 -3.19
N VAL A 196 -3.95 -13.13 -3.15
CA VAL A 196 -3.11 -13.77 -4.18
C VAL A 196 -4.00 -14.67 -5.04
N THR A 197 -5.03 -14.08 -5.69
CA THR A 197 -5.97 -14.74 -6.61
C THR A 197 -6.50 -13.73 -7.62
N ASN A 198 -6.66 -14.17 -8.86
CA ASN A 198 -7.17 -13.32 -9.93
C ASN A 198 -8.71 -13.10 -9.85
N GLU A 199 -9.41 -13.89 -9.06
CA GLU A 199 -10.87 -13.88 -8.94
C GLU A 199 -11.41 -12.82 -7.98
N TYR A 200 -10.59 -12.42 -6.99
CA TYR A 200 -11.04 -11.50 -5.94
C TYR A 200 -11.55 -10.17 -6.51
N TYR A 201 -10.77 -9.54 -7.38
CA TYR A 201 -11.10 -8.22 -7.90
C TYR A 201 -12.34 -8.20 -8.80
N PRO A 202 -12.54 -9.16 -9.74
CA PRO A 202 -13.80 -9.30 -10.45
C PRO A 202 -15.01 -9.56 -9.55
N MET A 203 -14.85 -10.33 -8.47
CA MET A 203 -15.92 -10.57 -7.49
C MET A 203 -16.29 -9.29 -6.72
N LEU A 204 -15.30 -8.54 -6.27
CA LEU A 204 -15.50 -7.23 -5.64
C LEU A 204 -16.22 -6.28 -6.60
N ALA A 205 -15.75 -6.20 -7.85
CA ALA A 205 -16.37 -5.38 -8.89
C ALA A 205 -17.85 -5.73 -9.08
N LYS A 206 -18.19 -7.01 -9.14
CA LYS A 206 -19.57 -7.45 -9.28
C LYS A 206 -20.47 -6.91 -8.15
N VAL A 207 -20.03 -7.07 -6.91
CA VAL A 207 -20.79 -6.57 -5.73
C VAL A 207 -21.00 -5.06 -5.83
N LEU A 208 -19.94 -4.29 -6.13
CA LEU A 208 -20.03 -2.83 -6.21
C LEU A 208 -20.86 -2.36 -7.41
N PHE A 209 -20.78 -3.04 -8.55
CA PHE A 209 -21.55 -2.68 -9.75
C PHE A 209 -23.05 -2.95 -9.54
N GLU A 210 -23.42 -4.08 -8.94
CA GLU A 210 -24.80 -4.40 -8.61
C GLU A 210 -25.40 -3.40 -7.60
N VAL A 211 -24.61 -2.98 -6.59
CA VAL A 211 -25.02 -1.95 -5.65
C VAL A 211 -25.17 -0.58 -6.33
N ALA A 212 -24.23 -0.23 -7.24
CA ALA A 212 -24.30 1.01 -7.99
C ALA A 212 -25.55 1.12 -8.85
N VAL A 213 -25.94 0.04 -9.53
CA VAL A 213 -27.19 0.00 -10.32
C VAL A 213 -28.41 0.27 -9.43
N LYS A 214 -28.53 -0.44 -8.31
CA LYS A 214 -29.62 -0.23 -7.34
C LYS A 214 -29.65 1.17 -6.75
N LEU A 215 -28.49 1.72 -6.38
CA LEU A 215 -28.38 3.09 -5.89
C LEU A 215 -28.89 4.12 -6.91
N LYS A 216 -28.49 3.97 -8.17
CA LYS A 216 -28.99 4.83 -9.25
C LYS A 216 -30.51 4.71 -9.42
N GLU A 217 -31.05 3.50 -9.42
CA GLU A 217 -32.49 3.25 -9.57
C GLU A 217 -33.30 3.83 -8.40
N GLU A 218 -32.88 3.63 -7.17
CA GLU A 218 -33.66 4.00 -5.99
C GLU A 218 -33.47 5.47 -5.55
N THR A 219 -32.28 6.05 -5.77
CA THR A 219 -31.96 7.40 -5.32
C THR A 219 -31.89 8.43 -6.45
N GLY A 220 -31.79 7.97 -7.68
CA GLY A 220 -31.52 8.81 -8.84
C GLY A 220 -30.17 9.55 -8.73
N ALA A 221 -29.19 8.98 -8.00
CA ALA A 221 -27.85 9.55 -7.88
C ALA A 221 -27.08 9.41 -9.19
N ASP A 222 -26.33 10.45 -9.55
CA ASP A 222 -25.42 10.45 -10.71
C ASP A 222 -24.07 9.85 -10.31
N ILE A 223 -23.94 8.52 -10.46
CA ILE A 223 -22.72 7.79 -10.11
C ILE A 223 -21.70 7.96 -11.22
N LYS A 224 -20.60 8.65 -10.92
CA LYS A 224 -19.53 8.96 -11.88
C LYS A 224 -18.39 7.96 -11.83
N PHE A 225 -18.11 7.39 -10.68
CA PHE A 225 -17.01 6.42 -10.54
C PHE A 225 -17.31 5.35 -9.49
N ILE A 226 -16.64 4.23 -9.66
CA ILE A 226 -16.60 3.15 -8.68
C ILE A 226 -15.13 2.87 -8.37
N ASN A 227 -14.76 3.00 -7.09
CA ASN A 227 -13.41 2.79 -6.60
C ASN A 227 -13.29 1.40 -5.99
N LEU A 228 -12.57 0.53 -6.67
CA LEU A 228 -12.29 -0.83 -6.25
C LEU A 228 -11.20 -0.90 -5.17
N SER A 229 -10.61 0.26 -4.81
CA SER A 229 -9.53 0.39 -3.83
C SER A 229 -8.30 -0.47 -4.16
N GLY A 230 -7.62 -0.97 -3.13
CA GLY A 230 -6.47 -1.86 -3.26
C GLY A 230 -6.85 -3.35 -3.08
N GLY A 231 -5.95 -4.10 -2.48
CA GLY A 231 -6.20 -5.50 -2.10
C GLY A 231 -5.50 -6.53 -2.97
N VAL A 232 -5.15 -6.20 -4.21
CA VAL A 232 -4.34 -7.08 -5.05
C VAL A 232 -2.99 -7.31 -4.39
N GLY A 233 -2.69 -8.57 -4.11
CA GLY A 233 -1.50 -9.00 -3.40
C GLY A 233 -0.33 -9.34 -4.31
N ILE A 234 0.75 -9.73 -3.66
CA ILE A 234 1.96 -10.25 -4.29
C ILE A 234 2.34 -11.59 -3.67
N PRO A 235 3.04 -12.46 -4.39
CA PRO A 235 3.55 -13.70 -3.85
C PRO A 235 4.77 -13.40 -2.97
N TYR A 236 4.61 -13.35 -1.66
CA TYR A 236 5.74 -13.20 -0.75
C TYR A 236 6.58 -14.47 -0.66
N ARG A 237 5.96 -15.64 -0.78
CA ARG A 237 6.63 -16.94 -0.73
C ARG A 237 7.00 -17.43 -2.13
N PRO A 238 8.12 -18.16 -2.28
CA PRO A 238 8.53 -18.70 -3.58
C PRO A 238 7.55 -19.72 -4.17
N ASP A 239 6.74 -20.38 -3.33
CA ASP A 239 5.73 -21.38 -3.71
C ASP A 239 4.37 -20.77 -4.11
N GLN A 240 4.21 -19.46 -3.99
CA GLN A 240 3.00 -18.75 -4.42
C GLN A 240 3.09 -18.34 -5.88
N GLU A 241 1.95 -18.38 -6.58
CA GLU A 241 1.84 -17.85 -7.93
C GLU A 241 1.49 -16.35 -7.91
N PRO A 242 2.09 -15.55 -8.80
CA PRO A 242 1.77 -14.12 -8.89
C PRO A 242 0.39 -13.90 -9.49
N ASN A 243 -0.26 -12.81 -9.04
CA ASN A 243 -1.45 -12.32 -9.73
C ASN A 243 -1.12 -11.88 -11.15
N ASP A 244 -2.01 -12.21 -12.10
CA ASP A 244 -1.97 -11.68 -13.45
C ASP A 244 -2.90 -10.46 -13.55
N ILE A 245 -2.32 -9.28 -13.59
CA ILE A 245 -3.07 -8.01 -13.63
C ILE A 245 -3.90 -7.86 -14.91
N PHE A 246 -3.49 -8.49 -16.02
CA PHE A 246 -4.26 -8.48 -17.25
C PHE A 246 -5.48 -9.40 -17.17
N ALA A 247 -5.32 -10.58 -16.55
CA ALA A 247 -6.44 -11.47 -16.26
C ALA A 247 -7.45 -10.82 -15.30
N ILE A 248 -6.94 -10.10 -14.27
CA ILE A 248 -7.76 -9.31 -13.36
C ILE A 248 -8.52 -8.21 -14.12
N GLY A 249 -7.82 -7.41 -14.92
CA GLY A 249 -8.44 -6.33 -15.71
C GLY A 249 -9.50 -6.82 -16.68
N GLU A 250 -9.26 -7.94 -17.36
CA GLU A 250 -10.24 -8.56 -18.25
C GLU A 250 -11.44 -9.16 -17.48
N GLY A 251 -11.20 -9.75 -16.30
CA GLY A 251 -12.27 -10.23 -15.42
C GLY A 251 -13.19 -9.09 -14.97
N VAL A 252 -12.63 -7.96 -14.55
CA VAL A 252 -13.39 -6.75 -14.18
C VAL A 252 -14.15 -6.19 -15.38
N ARG A 253 -13.53 -6.18 -16.57
CA ARG A 253 -14.18 -5.74 -17.82
C ARG A 253 -15.43 -6.55 -18.13
N LYS A 254 -15.36 -7.88 -18.06
CA LYS A 254 -16.52 -8.76 -18.29
C LYS A 254 -17.67 -8.41 -17.36
N VAL A 255 -17.40 -8.27 -16.08
CA VAL A 255 -18.43 -7.90 -15.09
C VAL A 255 -18.99 -6.49 -15.37
N TYR A 256 -18.16 -5.56 -15.80
CA TYR A 256 -18.58 -4.22 -16.19
C TYR A 256 -19.55 -4.25 -17.38
N GLU A 257 -19.21 -5.01 -18.40
CA GLU A 257 -20.05 -5.21 -19.60
C GLU A 257 -21.36 -5.97 -19.30
N GLU A 258 -21.34 -6.89 -18.32
CA GLU A 258 -22.50 -7.65 -17.91
C GLU A 258 -23.48 -6.87 -17.00
N VAL A 259 -22.99 -5.99 -16.15
CA VAL A 259 -23.77 -5.32 -15.09
C VAL A 259 -24.05 -3.85 -15.41
N LEU A 260 -22.99 -3.05 -15.66
CA LEU A 260 -23.14 -1.61 -15.80
C LEU A 260 -23.64 -1.18 -17.18
N VAL A 261 -23.13 -1.79 -18.24
CA VAL A 261 -23.52 -1.41 -19.60
C VAL A 261 -25.02 -1.58 -19.85
N PRO A 262 -25.66 -2.73 -19.51
CA PRO A 262 -27.10 -2.89 -19.68
C PRO A 262 -27.95 -1.93 -18.83
N ALA A 263 -27.42 -1.48 -17.68
CA ALA A 263 -28.07 -0.51 -16.80
C ALA A 263 -27.89 0.96 -17.27
N GLY A 264 -27.31 1.18 -18.46
CA GLY A 264 -27.02 2.53 -18.98
C GLY A 264 -26.00 3.28 -18.16
N MET A 265 -24.99 2.55 -17.60
CA MET A 265 -23.89 3.06 -16.80
C MET A 265 -22.52 2.75 -17.44
N GLY A 266 -22.49 2.58 -18.75
CA GLY A 266 -21.27 2.24 -19.50
C GLY A 266 -20.23 3.39 -19.61
N ASP A 267 -20.49 4.52 -18.99
CA ASP A 267 -19.58 5.69 -18.88
C ASP A 267 -18.99 5.86 -17.47
N VAL A 268 -19.37 5.02 -16.52
CA VAL A 268 -18.85 5.07 -15.14
C VAL A 268 -17.35 4.76 -15.13
N ALA A 269 -16.57 5.65 -14.51
CA ALA A 269 -15.13 5.50 -14.37
C ALA A 269 -14.79 4.45 -13.30
N LEU A 270 -13.70 3.72 -13.49
CA LEU A 270 -13.17 2.81 -12.48
C LEU A 270 -11.91 3.40 -11.86
N TYR A 271 -11.85 3.37 -10.54
CA TYR A 271 -10.69 3.80 -9.76
C TYR A 271 -10.12 2.63 -8.97
N THR A 272 -8.81 2.69 -8.75
CA THR A 272 -8.08 1.74 -7.92
C THR A 272 -7.14 2.50 -6.99
N GLU A 273 -6.78 1.88 -5.84
CA GLU A 273 -5.89 2.44 -4.82
C GLU A 273 -4.82 1.40 -4.46
N MET A 274 -4.06 0.95 -5.45
CA MET A 274 -3.10 -0.12 -5.27
C MET A 274 -1.79 0.39 -4.69
N GLY A 275 -1.46 -0.01 -3.46
CA GLY A 275 -0.16 0.28 -2.84
C GLY A 275 0.81 -0.90 -2.96
N ARG A 276 0.44 -2.02 -2.34
CA ARG A 276 1.29 -3.23 -2.26
C ARG A 276 1.66 -3.78 -3.64
N PHE A 277 0.68 -3.98 -4.49
CA PHE A 277 0.89 -4.47 -5.86
C PHE A 277 1.85 -3.57 -6.64
N MET A 278 1.75 -2.26 -6.44
CA MET A 278 2.55 -1.28 -7.16
C MET A 278 4.03 -1.34 -6.81
N LEU A 279 4.36 -1.50 -5.53
CA LEU A 279 5.72 -1.23 -5.05
C LEU A 279 6.39 -2.38 -4.32
N ALA A 280 5.66 -3.28 -3.64
CA ALA A 280 6.28 -4.23 -2.74
C ALA A 280 7.41 -5.06 -3.39
N PRO A 281 7.26 -5.63 -4.61
CA PRO A 281 8.32 -6.42 -5.25
C PRO A 281 9.54 -5.59 -5.69
N TYR A 282 9.37 -4.27 -5.78
CA TYR A 282 10.37 -3.33 -6.30
C TYR A 282 11.06 -2.55 -5.18
N GLY A 283 11.11 -3.13 -4.01
CA GLY A 283 11.89 -2.62 -2.88
C GLY A 283 12.38 -3.77 -2.00
N CYS A 284 13.57 -3.59 -1.45
CA CYS A 284 14.16 -4.53 -0.51
C CYS A 284 14.80 -3.80 0.67
N LEU A 285 14.93 -4.50 1.80
CA LEU A 285 15.75 -4.07 2.92
C LEU A 285 17.10 -4.78 2.81
N VAL A 286 18.17 -3.98 2.72
CA VAL A 286 19.56 -4.47 2.67
C VAL A 286 20.16 -4.36 4.06
N THR A 287 20.72 -5.44 4.55
CA THR A 287 21.30 -5.54 5.89
C THR A 287 22.55 -6.39 5.89
N THR A 288 23.39 -6.26 6.91
CA THR A 288 24.65 -6.99 7.05
C THR A 288 24.59 -7.90 8.29
N ALA A 289 25.04 -9.14 8.17
CA ALA A 289 25.23 -10.04 9.29
C ALA A 289 26.38 -9.54 10.18
N ILE A 290 26.08 -9.31 11.47
CA ILE A 290 27.04 -8.70 12.40
C ILE A 290 27.33 -9.58 13.62
N HIS A 291 26.44 -10.52 13.94
CA HIS A 291 26.61 -11.43 15.08
C HIS A 291 26.01 -12.81 14.78
N GLU A 292 26.63 -13.85 15.30
CA GLU A 292 26.05 -15.19 15.40
C GLU A 292 25.93 -15.60 16.87
N LYS A 293 24.92 -16.38 17.19
CA LYS A 293 24.70 -16.94 18.53
C LYS A 293 24.33 -18.41 18.42
N HIS A 294 25.02 -19.22 19.18
CA HIS A 294 24.83 -20.67 19.25
C HIS A 294 24.27 -21.03 20.64
N THR A 295 22.96 -21.24 20.74
CA THR A 295 22.29 -21.61 21.99
C THR A 295 21.47 -22.87 21.75
N TYR A 296 20.17 -22.88 22.05
CA TYR A 296 19.25 -23.95 21.66
C TYR A 296 18.86 -23.89 20.17
N LYS A 297 19.16 -22.78 19.51
CA LYS A 297 18.99 -22.52 18.09
C LYS A 297 20.22 -21.78 17.55
N GLU A 298 20.33 -21.75 16.25
CA GLU A 298 21.32 -20.94 15.54
C GLU A 298 20.71 -19.59 15.16
N TYR A 299 21.32 -18.49 15.58
CA TYR A 299 20.86 -17.13 15.32
C TYR A 299 21.88 -16.36 14.51
N ILE A 300 21.39 -15.64 13.50
CA ILE A 300 22.16 -14.63 12.79
C ILE A 300 21.59 -13.26 13.16
N GLY A 301 22.37 -12.46 13.89
CA GLY A 301 22.05 -11.07 14.18
C GLY A 301 22.48 -10.16 13.05
N VAL A 302 21.56 -9.33 12.56
CA VAL A 302 21.83 -8.35 11.51
C VAL A 302 21.78 -6.94 12.07
N ASP A 303 22.34 -5.95 11.33
CA ASP A 303 22.31 -4.54 11.73
C ASP A 303 20.94 -3.87 11.54
N ALA A 304 20.03 -4.46 10.77
CA ALA A 304 18.61 -4.09 10.75
C ALA A 304 17.86 -4.65 11.96
N CYS A 305 16.69 -4.11 12.24
CA CYS A 305 15.76 -4.61 13.25
C CYS A 305 14.31 -4.30 12.84
N ALA A 306 13.33 -4.70 13.67
CA ALA A 306 11.92 -4.48 13.37
C ALA A 306 11.53 -2.98 13.20
N VAL A 307 12.34 -2.04 13.66
CA VAL A 307 12.21 -0.60 13.33
C VAL A 307 12.27 -0.35 11.83
N ASN A 308 13.08 -1.14 11.10
CA ASN A 308 13.22 -1.05 9.65
C ASN A 308 12.14 -1.85 8.90
N LEU A 309 11.70 -2.98 9.45
CA LEU A 309 10.66 -3.84 8.86
C LEU A 309 9.90 -4.59 9.97
N MET A 310 8.78 -4.02 10.40
CA MET A 310 8.01 -4.56 11.52
C MET A 310 7.12 -5.76 11.17
N ARG A 311 6.79 -5.96 9.90
CA ARG A 311 5.80 -6.94 9.47
C ARG A 311 6.08 -8.38 9.92
N PRO A 312 7.31 -8.91 9.85
CA PRO A 312 7.60 -10.23 10.40
C PRO A 312 7.32 -10.31 11.90
N ALA A 313 7.72 -9.30 12.68
CA ALA A 313 7.55 -9.26 14.13
C ALA A 313 6.07 -9.14 14.55
N MET A 314 5.28 -8.30 13.87
CA MET A 314 3.90 -8.00 14.23
C MET A 314 2.89 -9.02 13.67
N TYR A 315 3.08 -9.44 12.42
CA TYR A 315 2.11 -10.27 11.71
C TYR A 315 2.60 -11.69 11.41
N GLY A 316 3.83 -12.05 11.80
CA GLY A 316 4.45 -13.28 11.35
C GLY A 316 4.65 -13.32 9.81
N ALA A 317 4.68 -12.15 9.17
CA ALA A 317 4.72 -12.06 7.72
C ALA A 317 6.03 -12.64 7.17
N TYR A 318 5.89 -13.47 6.15
CA TYR A 318 7.04 -13.99 5.45
C TYR A 318 7.64 -12.93 4.52
N HIS A 319 8.96 -12.78 4.60
CA HIS A 319 9.78 -12.14 3.57
C HIS A 319 10.90 -13.10 3.17
N HIS A 320 11.14 -13.22 1.86
CA HIS A 320 12.25 -14.02 1.37
C HIS A 320 13.58 -13.34 1.70
N ILE A 321 14.60 -14.12 2.03
CA ILE A 321 15.93 -13.63 2.33
C ILE A 321 16.92 -14.27 1.35
N THR A 322 17.69 -13.45 0.65
CA THR A 322 18.81 -13.88 -0.17
C THR A 322 20.12 -13.49 0.52
N VAL A 323 21.03 -14.45 0.68
CA VAL A 323 22.41 -14.19 1.09
C VAL A 323 23.21 -13.90 -0.17
N MET A 324 23.63 -12.65 -0.35
CA MET A 324 24.22 -12.18 -1.60
C MET A 324 25.56 -12.84 -1.91
N GLY A 325 25.65 -13.38 -3.12
CA GLY A 325 26.81 -14.14 -3.58
C GLY A 325 26.80 -15.61 -3.18
N LYS A 326 25.74 -16.08 -2.49
CA LYS A 326 25.53 -17.47 -2.09
C LYS A 326 24.20 -18.03 -2.62
N GLU A 327 23.64 -17.40 -3.66
CA GLU A 327 22.32 -17.72 -4.21
C GLU A 327 22.22 -19.16 -4.73
N ASN A 328 23.36 -19.75 -5.13
CA ASN A 328 23.45 -21.12 -5.64
C ASN A 328 24.00 -22.13 -4.64
N GLU A 329 24.30 -21.70 -3.41
CA GLU A 329 24.77 -22.59 -2.36
C GLU A 329 23.60 -23.37 -1.72
N PRO A 330 23.87 -24.57 -1.15
CA PRO A 330 22.84 -25.33 -0.47
C PRO A 330 22.23 -24.57 0.71
N CYS A 331 20.90 -24.53 0.79
CA CYS A 331 20.18 -24.03 1.96
C CYS A 331 20.07 -25.12 3.02
N ASP A 332 21.16 -25.46 3.66
CA ASP A 332 21.28 -26.58 4.62
C ASP A 332 21.49 -26.14 6.09
N HIS A 333 21.55 -24.84 6.32
CA HIS A 333 21.64 -24.26 7.66
C HIS A 333 20.29 -23.68 8.10
N LYS A 334 19.87 -24.04 9.31
CA LYS A 334 18.61 -23.56 9.89
C LYS A 334 18.88 -22.39 10.85
N TYR A 335 18.43 -21.19 10.49
CA TYR A 335 18.63 -19.98 11.27
C TYR A 335 17.34 -19.30 11.68
N ASP A 336 17.36 -18.64 12.86
CA ASP A 336 16.56 -17.46 13.15
C ASP A 336 17.38 -16.21 12.77
N VAL A 337 16.89 -15.37 11.88
CA VAL A 337 17.51 -14.08 11.51
C VAL A 337 16.89 -12.97 12.35
N THR A 338 17.72 -12.29 13.16
CA THR A 338 17.24 -11.43 14.25
C THR A 338 17.81 -10.02 14.17
N GLY A 339 17.04 -9.05 14.66
CA GLY A 339 17.50 -7.70 14.91
C GLY A 339 18.03 -7.50 16.34
N SER A 340 18.23 -6.25 16.72
CA SER A 340 18.89 -5.83 17.96
C SER A 340 17.94 -5.25 19.02
N LEU A 341 16.62 -5.35 18.84
CA LEU A 341 15.66 -4.86 19.82
C LEU A 341 15.61 -5.78 21.06
N CYS A 342 15.30 -5.18 22.21
CA CYS A 342 14.93 -5.93 23.43
C CYS A 342 13.50 -6.47 23.32
N GLU A 343 13.17 -7.06 22.18
CA GLU A 343 11.88 -7.65 21.82
C GLU A 343 12.11 -9.02 21.19
N ASN A 344 11.60 -10.07 21.82
CA ASN A 344 11.84 -11.43 21.35
C ASN A 344 11.30 -11.72 19.95
N ASN A 345 10.29 -10.96 19.51
CA ASN A 345 9.72 -11.09 18.17
C ASN A 345 10.50 -10.29 17.10
N ASP A 346 11.58 -9.61 17.46
CA ASP A 346 12.45 -8.92 16.48
C ASP A 346 13.25 -9.93 15.64
N LYS A 347 12.51 -10.63 14.78
CA LYS A 347 12.99 -11.70 13.92
C LYS A 347 12.46 -11.51 12.50
N PHE A 348 13.35 -11.47 11.53
CA PHE A 348 13.01 -11.44 10.11
C PHE A 348 12.66 -12.83 9.55
N ALA A 349 13.21 -13.86 10.17
CA ALA A 349 12.93 -15.26 9.85
C ALA A 349 13.09 -16.14 11.10
N ILE A 350 12.30 -17.21 11.15
CA ILE A 350 12.33 -18.23 12.21
C ILE A 350 12.47 -19.59 11.53
N ASP A 351 13.40 -20.43 12.05
CA ASP A 351 13.68 -21.78 11.53
C ASP A 351 13.85 -21.81 9.99
N ARG A 352 14.48 -20.76 9.43
CA ARG A 352 14.65 -20.61 8.01
C ARG A 352 15.86 -21.38 7.50
N MET A 353 15.66 -22.23 6.50
CA MET A 353 16.76 -22.88 5.77
C MET A 353 17.40 -21.88 4.81
N LEU A 354 18.67 -21.59 5.01
CA LEU A 354 19.47 -20.63 4.24
C LEU A 354 20.86 -21.23 3.95
N PRO A 355 21.61 -20.69 3.00
CA PRO A 355 23.03 -20.98 2.88
C PRO A 355 23.78 -20.60 4.17
N LYS A 356 24.97 -21.15 4.37
CA LYS A 356 25.83 -20.73 5.48
C LYS A 356 26.07 -19.23 5.42
N ILE A 357 25.75 -18.53 6.53
CA ILE A 357 25.95 -17.10 6.67
C ILE A 357 27.23 -16.85 7.47
N ASP A 358 28.13 -16.08 6.91
CA ASP A 358 29.36 -15.63 7.59
C ASP A 358 29.20 -14.14 8.00
N MET A 359 29.91 -13.73 9.06
CA MET A 359 29.88 -12.34 9.51
C MET A 359 30.41 -11.40 8.42
N GLY A 360 29.64 -10.36 8.13
CA GLY A 360 29.90 -9.42 7.03
C GLY A 360 29.12 -9.73 5.75
N ASP A 361 28.45 -10.88 5.65
CA ASP A 361 27.59 -11.17 4.52
C ASP A 361 26.44 -10.16 4.42
N ILE A 362 26.12 -9.80 3.18
CA ILE A 362 25.00 -8.92 2.86
C ILE A 362 23.77 -9.80 2.66
N LEU A 363 22.69 -9.47 3.38
CA LEU A 363 21.39 -10.08 3.21
C LEU A 363 20.42 -9.08 2.56
N VAL A 364 19.69 -9.56 1.57
CA VAL A 364 18.57 -8.85 0.94
C VAL A 364 17.26 -9.46 1.44
N ILE A 365 16.46 -8.67 2.13
CA ILE A 365 15.10 -9.02 2.56
C ILE A 365 14.14 -8.46 1.51
N HIS A 366 13.47 -9.35 0.78
CA HIS A 366 12.67 -9.03 -0.40
C HIS A 366 11.31 -8.41 -0.07
N ASP A 367 10.69 -7.84 -1.10
CA ASP A 367 9.28 -7.41 -1.11
C ASP A 367 8.94 -6.38 -0.01
N THR A 368 9.87 -5.47 0.30
CA THR A 368 9.69 -4.44 1.31
C THR A 368 9.34 -3.07 0.74
N GLY A 369 9.13 -2.95 -0.58
CA GLY A 369 8.84 -1.69 -1.27
C GLY A 369 7.52 -1.03 -0.89
N ALA A 370 6.60 -1.76 -0.26
CA ALA A 370 5.35 -1.25 0.30
C ALA A 370 5.15 -1.81 1.71
N HIS A 371 4.66 -0.96 2.63
CA HIS A 371 4.44 -1.32 4.04
C HIS A 371 5.71 -1.85 4.74
N GLY A 372 6.88 -1.45 4.22
CA GLY A 372 8.18 -1.68 4.80
C GLY A 372 8.58 -0.48 5.67
N PHE A 373 9.32 0.46 5.08
CA PHE A 373 9.74 1.68 5.77
C PHE A 373 8.56 2.46 6.38
N SER A 374 7.43 2.55 5.68
CA SER A 374 6.25 3.33 6.11
C SER A 374 5.66 2.90 7.44
N MET A 375 5.75 1.62 7.78
CA MET A 375 5.25 1.07 9.05
C MET A 375 6.31 1.09 10.17
N GLY A 376 7.48 1.67 9.92
CA GLY A 376 8.55 1.77 10.90
C GLY A 376 8.17 2.61 12.13
N TYR A 377 8.82 2.34 13.23
CA TYR A 377 8.64 2.99 14.53
C TYR A 377 10.00 3.14 15.23
N ASN A 378 10.04 3.80 16.38
CA ASN A 378 11.23 3.88 17.22
C ASN A 378 10.99 3.09 18.51
N TYR A 379 11.71 1.99 18.68
CA TYR A 379 11.76 1.22 19.91
C TYR A 379 13.22 1.02 20.34
N ASN A 380 13.50 0.95 21.63
CA ASN A 380 14.85 0.99 22.21
C ASN A 380 15.68 2.21 21.74
N GLY A 381 15.07 3.29 21.31
CA GLY A 381 15.79 4.44 20.74
C GLY A 381 16.51 4.14 19.43
N LYS A 382 16.20 3.05 18.74
CA LYS A 382 16.78 2.74 17.42
C LYS A 382 16.28 3.73 16.38
N LEU A 383 17.20 4.17 15.54
CA LEU A 383 16.96 5.15 14.50
C LEU A 383 16.54 4.46 13.20
N ARG A 384 15.71 5.15 12.41
CA ARG A 384 15.24 4.65 11.11
C ARG A 384 16.34 4.78 10.06
N SER A 385 16.39 3.81 9.16
CA SER A 385 17.40 3.72 8.10
C SER A 385 17.15 4.70 6.95
N ALA A 386 18.13 4.83 6.05
CA ALA A 386 17.95 5.56 4.80
C ALA A 386 17.03 4.82 3.82
N GLU A 387 16.48 5.58 2.86
CA GLU A 387 15.83 5.07 1.66
C GLU A 387 16.63 5.52 0.44
N LEU A 388 16.96 4.58 -0.43
CA LEU A 388 17.73 4.78 -1.65
C LEU A 388 16.93 4.38 -2.88
N LEU A 389 17.15 5.02 -4.00
CA LEU A 389 16.53 4.71 -5.29
C LEU A 389 17.61 4.28 -6.29
N LEU A 390 17.53 3.05 -6.77
CA LEU A 390 18.31 2.58 -7.89
C LEU A 390 17.65 3.08 -9.18
N LYS A 391 18.33 4.00 -9.86
CA LYS A 391 17.87 4.63 -11.09
C LYS A 391 18.02 3.68 -12.30
N GLU A 392 17.27 3.95 -13.35
CA GLU A 392 17.34 3.16 -14.60
C GLU A 392 18.73 3.19 -15.25
N ASP A 393 19.51 4.23 -15.04
CA ASP A 393 20.90 4.34 -15.53
C ASP A 393 21.93 3.62 -14.65
N GLY A 394 21.47 2.96 -13.58
CA GLY A 394 22.30 2.25 -12.61
C GLY A 394 22.89 3.12 -11.51
N SER A 395 22.68 4.42 -11.52
CA SER A 395 23.06 5.30 -10.41
C SER A 395 22.14 5.11 -9.20
N VAL A 396 22.61 5.51 -8.02
CA VAL A 396 21.83 5.42 -6.78
C VAL A 396 21.67 6.80 -6.16
N GLU A 397 20.42 7.16 -5.89
CA GLU A 397 20.04 8.42 -5.26
C GLU A 397 19.55 8.18 -3.83
N MET A 398 20.03 8.98 -2.87
CA MET A 398 19.47 8.97 -1.52
C MET A 398 18.18 9.81 -1.49
N ILE A 399 17.03 9.15 -1.43
CA ILE A 399 15.70 9.78 -1.45
C ILE A 399 15.14 10.06 -0.05
N ARG A 400 15.77 9.51 0.99
CA ARG A 400 15.59 9.86 2.40
C ARG A 400 16.85 9.51 3.15
N ARG A 401 17.41 10.45 3.89
CA ARG A 401 18.55 10.16 4.77
C ARG A 401 18.12 9.30 5.97
N ALA A 402 19.05 8.58 6.55
CA ALA A 402 18.83 7.94 7.84
C ALA A 402 18.57 8.99 8.94
N GLU A 403 17.83 8.60 9.96
CA GLU A 403 17.69 9.40 11.18
C GLU A 403 19.02 9.50 11.92
N THR A 404 19.20 10.60 12.62
CA THR A 404 20.30 10.88 13.54
C THR A 404 19.75 11.00 14.95
N PRO A 405 20.57 10.96 16.01
CA PRO A 405 20.13 11.28 17.37
C PRO A 405 19.39 12.62 17.47
N LYS A 406 19.75 13.58 16.64
CA LYS A 406 19.11 14.90 16.57
C LYS A 406 17.62 14.80 16.17
N ASP A 407 17.28 13.89 15.24
CA ASP A 407 15.91 13.66 14.83
C ASP A 407 15.11 12.98 15.95
N TYR A 408 15.71 12.04 16.66
CA TYR A 408 15.10 11.35 17.80
C TYR A 408 14.78 12.32 18.95
N PHE A 409 15.65 13.27 19.20
CA PHE A 409 15.50 14.26 20.28
C PHE A 409 14.81 15.57 19.83
N ALA A 410 14.38 15.68 18.57
CA ALA A 410 13.85 16.93 18.01
C ALA A 410 12.61 17.48 18.74
N THR A 411 11.87 16.64 19.48
CA THR A 411 10.66 17.04 20.21
C THR A 411 10.90 17.32 21.69
N PHE A 412 12.14 17.26 22.15
CA PHE A 412 12.49 17.50 23.55
C PHE A 412 13.18 18.87 23.72
N ASP A 413 12.82 19.62 24.76
CA ASP A 413 13.37 20.94 25.08
C ASP A 413 14.56 20.89 26.09
N PHE A 414 15.33 19.83 26.11
CA PHE A 414 16.42 19.67 27.09
C PHE A 414 17.83 19.68 26.47
N CYS A 415 17.95 19.85 25.17
CA CYS A 415 19.24 19.89 24.43
C CYS A 415 19.53 21.28 23.87
#